data_6c7f4a3adc8e514dd1532e148d230a01
#
_entry.id   6c7f4a3adc8e514dd1532e148d230a01
#
_cell.length_a   1.000
_cell.length_b   1.000
_cell.length_c   1.000
_cell.angle_alpha   90.00
_cell.angle_beta   90.00
_cell.angle_gamma   90.00
#
_symmetry.space_group_name_H-M   'P 1'
#
loop_
_entity.id
_entity.type
_entity.pdbx_description
1 polymer ?
#
loop_
_entity_poly.entity_id
_entity_poly.type
_entity_poly.pdbx_seq_one_letter_code
_entity_poly.pdbx_strand_id
1 'polypeptide(L)'
;ADSVCFWGKLNAWKHNVPLVVSTSTFAFNQMASQYMKNSPKELADMVFGLPKISKELKMLKPYGYKVKNALSLVQSDNKTDSVVYTSERFQPYSESFSDHYVFVGPSVFSKTEPFKKKERPLVYISMGTVINDRPDFYAKCIDALKDEKVDVIISCGNALDISVLRELPENIKVYPYVDQLDVLSRADAFIT
;
A
#
# COMPACT_ATOMS: atom_id res chain seq x y z
N ALA A 1 4.63 17.44 0.08
CA ALA A 1 3.95 16.70 1.17
C ALA A 1 3.54 15.31 0.68
N ASP A 2 3.41 14.35 1.58
CA ASP A 2 2.79 13.08 1.26
C ASP A 2 1.30 13.25 0.91
N SER A 3 0.75 12.40 0.04
CA SER A 3 -0.61 12.52 -0.47
C SER A 3 -1.68 12.42 0.63
N VAL A 4 -1.42 11.67 1.71
CA VAL A 4 -2.31 11.57 2.86
C VAL A 4 -1.97 12.55 4.00
N CYS A 5 -0.93 13.37 3.83
CA CYS A 5 -0.55 14.42 4.77
C CYS A 5 -1.35 15.70 4.51
N PHE A 6 -2.65 15.71 4.90
CA PHE A 6 -3.54 16.86 4.60
C PHE A 6 -3.12 18.12 5.32
N TRP A 7 -2.49 18.09 6.48
CA TRP A 7 -1.97 19.29 7.14
C TRP A 7 -0.84 19.92 6.34
N GLY A 8 -0.03 19.15 5.61
CA GLY A 8 0.96 19.69 4.67
C GLY A 8 0.32 20.49 3.57
N LYS A 9 -0.74 19.93 2.92
CA LYS A 9 -1.53 20.61 1.90
C LYS A 9 -2.20 21.88 2.47
N LEU A 10 -2.87 21.76 3.62
CA LEU A 10 -3.57 22.86 4.26
C LEU A 10 -2.63 24.02 4.61
N ASN A 11 -1.44 23.72 5.15
CA ASN A 11 -0.47 24.76 5.49
C ASN A 11 0.12 25.42 4.24
N ALA A 12 0.42 24.65 3.18
CA ALA A 12 0.89 25.21 1.92
C ALA A 12 -0.14 26.18 1.33
N TRP A 13 -1.41 25.80 1.30
CA TRP A 13 -2.49 26.68 0.82
C TRP A 13 -2.70 27.91 1.69
N LYS A 14 -2.65 27.75 3.02
CA LYS A 14 -2.83 28.87 3.96
C LYS A 14 -1.72 29.91 3.84
N HIS A 15 -0.49 29.45 3.67
CA HIS A 15 0.68 30.32 3.62
C HIS A 15 1.13 30.67 2.19
N ASN A 16 0.35 30.23 1.17
CA ASN A 16 0.66 30.43 -0.24
C ASN A 16 2.08 29.97 -0.62
N VAL A 17 2.47 28.79 -0.12
CA VAL A 17 3.78 28.18 -0.40
C VAL A 17 3.60 27.16 -1.53
N PRO A 18 4.53 27.09 -2.51
CA PRO A 18 4.52 26.03 -3.52
C PRO A 18 4.44 24.65 -2.91
N LEU A 19 3.61 23.79 -3.50
CA LEU A 19 3.36 22.44 -3.00
C LEU A 19 3.61 21.41 -4.10
N VAL A 20 4.44 20.43 -3.80
CA VAL A 20 4.54 19.19 -4.55
C VAL A 20 4.05 18.05 -3.68
N VAL A 21 3.17 17.22 -4.23
CA VAL A 21 2.61 16.05 -3.54
C VAL A 21 3.40 14.81 -3.94
N SER A 22 3.80 14.02 -2.95
CA SER A 22 4.46 12.73 -3.11
C SER A 22 3.44 11.63 -2.82
N THR A 23 3.17 10.77 -3.79
CA THR A 23 2.15 9.72 -3.70
C THR A 23 2.80 8.36 -3.81
N SER A 24 2.93 7.66 -2.68
CA SER A 24 3.54 6.33 -2.59
C SER A 24 2.57 5.18 -2.95
N THR A 25 1.30 5.51 -3.15
CA THR A 25 0.23 4.61 -3.56
C THR A 25 -0.32 5.03 -4.93
N PHE A 26 -1.51 4.58 -5.29
CA PHE A 26 -2.22 5.14 -6.44
C PHE A 26 -2.62 6.59 -6.20
N ALA A 27 -2.55 7.40 -7.25
CA ALA A 27 -3.18 8.70 -7.24
C ALA A 27 -4.70 8.56 -7.25
N PHE A 28 -5.39 9.44 -6.50
CA PHE A 28 -6.82 9.34 -6.26
C PHE A 28 -7.57 10.52 -6.85
N ASN A 29 -8.51 10.24 -7.75
CA ASN A 29 -9.53 11.17 -8.20
C ASN A 29 -10.91 10.50 -8.22
N GLN A 30 -11.93 11.21 -8.68
CA GLN A 30 -13.29 10.68 -8.71
C GLN A 30 -13.41 9.43 -9.59
N MET A 31 -12.66 9.32 -10.69
CA MET A 31 -12.70 8.16 -11.57
C MET A 31 -11.95 6.97 -10.95
N ALA A 32 -10.75 7.19 -10.43
CA ALA A 32 -9.97 6.15 -9.78
C ALA A 32 -10.67 5.58 -8.52
N SER A 33 -11.49 6.39 -7.83
CA SER A 33 -12.26 5.92 -6.68
C SER A 33 -13.31 4.86 -7.02
N GLN A 34 -13.72 4.73 -8.28
CA GLN A 34 -14.66 3.69 -8.73
C GLN A 34 -14.07 2.27 -8.63
N TYR A 35 -12.74 2.14 -8.61
CA TYR A 35 -12.08 0.86 -8.35
C TYR A 35 -12.21 0.39 -6.90
N MET A 36 -12.48 1.30 -5.97
CA MET A 36 -12.72 0.93 -4.56
C MET A 36 -14.15 0.42 -4.42
N LYS A 37 -14.31 -0.90 -4.54
CA LYS A 37 -15.59 -1.56 -4.21
C LYS A 37 -15.71 -1.59 -2.70
N ASN A 38 -16.38 -0.59 -2.15
CA ASN A 38 -16.72 -0.59 -0.72
C ASN A 38 -17.84 -1.59 -0.44
N SER A 39 -17.70 -2.37 0.61
CA SER A 39 -18.77 -3.22 1.10
C SER A 39 -19.93 -2.36 1.63
N PRO A 40 -21.17 -2.87 1.69
CA PRO A 40 -22.29 -2.12 2.29
C PRO A 40 -22.02 -1.65 3.72
N LYS A 41 -21.23 -2.40 4.49
CA LYS A 41 -20.83 -2.03 5.84
C LYS A 41 -19.86 -0.84 5.83
N GLU A 42 -18.84 -0.87 4.99
CA GLU A 42 -17.88 0.24 4.86
C GLU A 42 -18.56 1.53 4.39
N LEU A 43 -19.51 1.43 3.47
CA LEU A 43 -20.32 2.58 3.05
C LEU A 43 -21.13 3.15 4.22
N ALA A 44 -21.77 2.29 5.03
CA ALA A 44 -22.50 2.71 6.22
C ALA A 44 -21.57 3.39 7.23
N ASP A 45 -20.42 2.80 7.54
CA ASP A 45 -19.43 3.36 8.47
C ASP A 45 -18.90 4.71 7.98
N MET A 46 -18.68 4.86 6.67
CA MET A 46 -18.28 6.11 6.05
C MET A 46 -19.38 7.18 6.23
N VAL A 47 -20.64 6.85 5.96
CA VAL A 47 -21.78 7.78 6.11
C VAL A 47 -21.96 8.19 7.57
N PHE A 48 -21.88 7.24 8.52
CA PHE A 48 -21.98 7.54 9.95
C PHE A 48 -20.78 8.35 10.48
N GLY A 49 -19.60 8.23 9.87
CA GLY A 49 -18.42 9.01 10.21
C GLY A 49 -18.46 10.47 9.72
N LEU A 50 -19.21 10.77 8.65
CA LEU A 50 -19.25 12.11 8.04
C LEU A 50 -19.63 13.26 9.01
N PRO A 51 -20.59 13.12 9.94
CA PRO A 51 -20.93 14.20 10.87
C PRO A 51 -19.76 14.54 11.80
N LYS A 52 -19.04 13.53 12.28
CA LYS A 52 -17.85 13.72 13.15
C LYS A 52 -16.73 14.45 12.40
N ILE A 53 -16.40 13.97 11.21
CA ILE A 53 -15.39 14.59 10.35
C ILE A 53 -15.79 16.04 10.02
N SER A 54 -17.04 16.28 9.67
CA SER A 54 -17.54 17.63 9.36
C SER A 54 -17.44 18.59 10.54
N LYS A 55 -17.66 18.10 11.77
CA LYS A 55 -17.48 18.87 13.00
C LYS A 55 -16.01 19.24 13.21
N GLU A 56 -15.10 18.27 13.06
CA GLU A 56 -13.67 18.49 13.21
C GLU A 56 -13.13 19.47 12.14
N LEU A 57 -13.59 19.36 10.88
CA LEU A 57 -13.21 20.30 9.82
C LEU A 57 -13.69 21.73 10.10
N LYS A 58 -14.85 21.89 10.72
CA LYS A 58 -15.35 23.22 11.14
C LYS A 58 -14.45 23.87 12.18
N MET A 59 -13.78 23.08 13.02
CA MET A 59 -12.83 23.60 14.02
C MET A 59 -11.57 24.21 13.40
N LEU A 60 -11.26 23.92 12.15
CA LEU A 60 -10.12 24.50 11.43
C LEU A 60 -10.40 25.92 10.90
N LYS A 61 -11.67 26.30 10.74
CA LYS A 61 -12.05 27.61 10.18
C LYS A 61 -11.52 28.80 10.98
N PRO A 62 -11.62 28.86 12.33
CA PRO A 62 -11.09 29.97 13.12
C PRO A 62 -9.58 30.16 12.96
N TYR A 63 -8.87 29.09 12.60
CA TYR A 63 -7.42 29.13 12.32
C TYR A 63 -7.07 29.53 10.89
N GLY A 64 -8.06 29.96 10.09
CA GLY A 64 -7.84 30.44 8.72
C GLY A 64 -7.72 29.34 7.65
N TYR A 65 -8.02 28.10 7.98
CA TYR A 65 -8.03 27.01 7.00
C TYR A 65 -9.35 26.94 6.23
N LYS A 66 -9.24 26.90 4.89
CA LYS A 66 -10.41 26.78 4.00
C LYS A 66 -10.52 25.32 3.51
N VAL A 67 -11.39 24.53 4.13
CA VAL A 67 -11.66 23.16 3.72
C VAL A 67 -13.13 23.07 3.27
N LYS A 68 -13.36 22.57 2.06
CA LYS A 68 -14.71 22.37 1.53
C LYS A 68 -15.38 21.16 2.17
N ASN A 69 -14.70 20.01 2.14
CA ASN A 69 -15.14 18.75 2.74
C ASN A 69 -13.92 17.82 2.92
N ALA A 70 -14.12 16.69 3.62
CA ALA A 70 -13.05 15.71 3.86
C ALA A 70 -12.45 15.16 2.56
N LEU A 71 -13.29 14.91 1.56
CA LEU A 71 -12.88 14.33 0.29
C LEU A 71 -11.90 15.25 -0.45
N SER A 72 -12.09 16.58 -0.36
CA SER A 72 -11.18 17.56 -0.97
C SER A 72 -9.77 17.56 -0.40
N LEU A 73 -9.54 16.90 0.74
CA LEU A 73 -8.20 16.76 1.34
C LEU A 73 -7.40 15.61 0.73
N VAL A 74 -8.09 14.56 0.30
CA VAL A 74 -7.46 13.33 -0.20
C VAL A 74 -7.51 13.22 -1.72
N GLN A 75 -8.52 13.82 -2.36
CA GLN A 75 -8.61 13.82 -3.81
C GLN A 75 -7.55 14.69 -4.46
N SER A 76 -7.13 14.24 -5.62
CA SER A 76 -6.32 14.99 -6.56
C SER A 76 -7.15 16.11 -7.20
N ASP A 77 -6.59 17.31 -7.27
CA ASP A 77 -7.27 18.49 -7.82
C ASP A 77 -6.87 18.80 -9.27
N ASN A 78 -5.99 18.00 -9.86
CA ASN A 78 -5.41 18.20 -11.19
C ASN A 78 -4.75 19.58 -11.42
N LYS A 79 -4.33 20.25 -10.33
CA LYS A 79 -3.66 21.54 -10.34
C LYS A 79 -2.39 21.57 -9.51
N THR A 80 -2.24 20.62 -8.60
CA THR A 80 -1.09 20.51 -7.72
C THR A 80 -0.08 19.53 -8.31
N ASP A 81 1.16 19.97 -8.48
CA ASP A 81 2.24 19.11 -8.96
C ASP A 81 2.39 17.87 -8.06
N SER A 82 2.41 16.71 -8.68
CA SER A 82 2.37 15.43 -7.98
C SER A 82 3.33 14.43 -8.60
N VAL A 83 4.17 13.82 -7.75
CA VAL A 83 5.03 12.70 -8.13
C VAL A 83 4.38 11.42 -7.60
N VAL A 84 4.08 10.48 -8.50
CA VAL A 84 3.40 9.23 -8.19
C VAL A 84 4.36 8.06 -8.41
N TYR A 85 4.63 7.29 -7.35
CA TYR A 85 5.60 6.19 -7.37
C TYR A 85 4.97 4.88 -7.88
N THR A 86 4.07 5.00 -8.82
CA THR A 86 3.59 3.87 -9.63
C THR A 86 3.80 4.17 -11.10
N SER A 87 3.80 3.14 -11.95
CA SER A 87 3.88 3.38 -13.39
C SER A 87 2.53 3.86 -13.91
N GLU A 88 2.54 4.69 -14.95
CA GLU A 88 1.33 5.17 -15.62
C GLU A 88 0.45 3.99 -16.08
N ARG A 89 1.06 2.94 -16.61
CA ARG A 89 0.35 1.73 -17.05
C ARG A 89 -0.36 0.97 -15.93
N PHE A 90 0.16 1.06 -14.69
CA PHE A 90 -0.42 0.37 -13.53
C PHE A 90 -1.41 1.26 -12.76
N GLN A 91 -1.37 2.57 -12.99
CA GLN A 91 -2.30 3.52 -12.38
C GLN A 91 -3.70 3.39 -13.01
N PRO A 92 -4.75 3.08 -12.21
CA PRO A 92 -6.11 3.10 -12.73
C PRO A 92 -6.49 4.49 -13.24
N TYR A 93 -7.07 4.54 -14.46
CA TYR A 93 -7.50 5.78 -15.11
C TYR A 93 -6.40 6.85 -15.17
N SER A 94 -5.18 6.46 -15.52
CA SER A 94 -4.05 7.40 -15.63
C SER A 94 -4.35 8.57 -16.54
N GLU A 95 -5.10 8.37 -17.61
CA GLU A 95 -5.56 9.37 -18.56
C GLU A 95 -6.46 10.46 -17.97
N SER A 96 -6.99 10.24 -16.78
CA SER A 96 -7.85 11.21 -16.06
C SER A 96 -7.07 12.23 -15.22
N PHE A 97 -5.76 12.06 -15.14
CA PHE A 97 -4.86 12.97 -14.42
C PHE A 97 -4.22 13.96 -15.40
N SER A 98 -4.05 15.21 -14.98
CA SER A 98 -3.45 16.26 -15.79
C SER A 98 -1.92 16.14 -15.86
N ASP A 99 -1.28 16.99 -16.66
CA ASP A 99 0.18 17.10 -16.81
C ASP A 99 0.91 17.47 -15.50
N HIS A 100 0.17 17.87 -14.45
CA HIS A 100 0.72 18.03 -13.11
C HIS A 100 1.07 16.72 -12.41
N TYR A 101 0.70 15.57 -13.00
CA TYR A 101 0.99 14.24 -12.44
C TYR A 101 2.10 13.56 -13.22
N VAL A 102 3.21 13.26 -12.54
CA VAL A 102 4.34 12.54 -13.12
C VAL A 102 4.40 11.14 -12.48
N PHE A 103 4.17 10.11 -13.30
CA PHE A 103 4.23 8.71 -12.90
C PHE A 103 5.66 8.20 -13.10
N VAL A 104 6.42 8.08 -12.01
CA VAL A 104 7.85 7.75 -12.04
C VAL A 104 8.15 6.27 -11.84
N GLY A 105 7.12 5.46 -11.53
CA GLY A 105 7.30 4.07 -11.14
C GLY A 105 7.82 3.92 -9.70
N PRO A 106 8.04 2.67 -9.26
CA PRO A 106 8.51 2.40 -7.90
C PRO A 106 9.93 2.91 -7.69
N SER A 107 10.16 3.62 -6.58
CA SER A 107 11.48 4.14 -6.18
C SER A 107 12.29 3.05 -5.44
N VAL A 108 12.51 1.92 -6.11
CA VAL A 108 13.26 0.80 -5.55
C VAL A 108 14.40 0.42 -6.47
N PHE A 109 15.56 0.18 -5.88
CA PHE A 109 16.74 -0.32 -6.59
C PHE A 109 17.00 -1.74 -6.14
N SER A 110 16.88 -2.70 -7.04
CA SER A 110 17.30 -4.06 -6.80
C SER A 110 18.76 -4.22 -7.20
N LYS A 111 19.59 -4.67 -6.28
CA LYS A 111 20.93 -5.19 -6.59
C LYS A 111 20.79 -6.66 -6.97
N THR A 112 20.15 -6.93 -8.11
CA THR A 112 19.99 -8.30 -8.58
C THR A 112 21.33 -8.82 -9.11
N GLU A 113 21.91 -9.74 -8.39
CA GLU A 113 22.93 -10.64 -8.96
C GLU A 113 22.27 -11.55 -9.99
N PRO A 114 22.99 -11.97 -11.03
CA PRO A 114 22.46 -12.92 -12.01
C PRO A 114 21.93 -14.18 -11.32
N PHE A 115 20.70 -14.54 -11.64
CA PHE A 115 19.98 -15.64 -11.05
C PHE A 115 20.73 -16.97 -11.23
N LYS A 116 21.08 -17.64 -10.13
CA LYS A 116 21.51 -19.03 -10.17
C LYS A 116 20.29 -19.93 -10.29
N LYS A 117 20.23 -20.76 -11.34
CA LYS A 117 19.16 -21.73 -11.53
C LYS A 117 19.02 -22.59 -10.28
N LYS A 118 17.82 -22.62 -9.71
CA LYS A 118 17.49 -23.42 -8.53
C LYS A 118 17.07 -24.83 -8.95
N GLU A 119 17.24 -25.76 -8.04
CA GLU A 119 16.73 -27.13 -8.21
C GLU A 119 15.21 -27.21 -8.04
N ARG A 120 14.64 -26.31 -7.21
CA ARG A 120 13.19 -26.23 -6.92
C ARG A 120 12.68 -24.81 -7.13
N PRO A 121 11.41 -24.64 -7.58
CA PRO A 121 10.76 -23.34 -7.60
C PRO A 121 10.68 -22.73 -6.20
N LEU A 122 10.81 -21.40 -6.09
CA LEU A 122 10.66 -20.67 -4.84
C LEU A 122 9.31 -19.95 -4.81
N VAL A 123 8.53 -20.23 -3.78
CA VAL A 123 7.32 -19.48 -3.46
C VAL A 123 7.62 -18.52 -2.32
N TYR A 124 7.36 -17.24 -2.53
CA TYR A 124 7.44 -16.22 -1.49
C TYR A 124 6.04 -15.87 -0.99
N ILE A 125 5.87 -15.77 0.33
CA ILE A 125 4.60 -15.45 0.97
C ILE A 125 4.79 -14.28 1.93
N SER A 126 4.01 -13.21 1.75
CA SER A 126 4.01 -12.07 2.68
C SER A 126 2.71 -11.29 2.57
N MET A 127 2.12 -10.94 3.69
CA MET A 127 0.96 -10.05 3.78
C MET A 127 1.35 -8.57 3.98
N GLY A 128 2.62 -8.23 3.78
CA GLY A 128 3.13 -6.87 3.97
C GLY A 128 3.36 -6.52 5.44
N THR A 129 3.31 -5.21 5.76
CA THR A 129 3.76 -4.69 7.06
C THR A 129 2.63 -4.29 8.00
N VAL A 130 1.39 -4.15 7.53
CA VAL A 130 0.28 -3.59 8.31
C VAL A 130 -0.67 -4.67 8.83
N ILE A 131 -1.12 -5.59 7.96
CA ILE A 131 -2.05 -6.66 8.32
C ILE A 131 -1.35 -7.99 8.11
N ASN A 132 -0.45 -8.35 9.02
CA ASN A 132 0.37 -9.54 8.92
C ASN A 132 0.25 -10.50 10.14
N ASP A 133 -0.47 -10.12 11.19
CA ASP A 133 -0.79 -10.99 12.31
C ASP A 133 -1.97 -11.92 11.93
N ARG A 134 -1.69 -12.89 11.06
CA ARG A 134 -2.68 -13.83 10.53
C ARG A 134 -2.14 -15.27 10.55
N PRO A 135 -2.02 -15.87 11.76
CA PRO A 135 -1.53 -17.24 11.91
C PRO A 135 -2.38 -18.27 11.14
N ASP A 136 -3.69 -18.05 11.04
CA ASP A 136 -4.62 -18.87 10.28
C ASP A 136 -4.29 -18.95 8.78
N PHE A 137 -3.89 -17.82 8.20
CA PHE A 137 -3.50 -17.75 6.79
C PHE A 137 -2.17 -18.46 6.54
N TYR A 138 -1.16 -18.20 7.38
CA TYR A 138 0.15 -18.83 7.24
C TYR A 138 0.07 -20.34 7.47
N ALA A 139 -0.72 -20.82 8.45
CA ALA A 139 -0.95 -22.24 8.68
C ALA A 139 -1.55 -22.94 7.44
N LYS A 140 -2.55 -22.30 6.79
CA LYS A 140 -3.12 -22.83 5.55
C LYS A 140 -2.10 -22.89 4.41
N CYS A 141 -1.23 -21.88 4.27
CA CYS A 141 -0.18 -21.88 3.27
C CYS A 141 0.84 -23.00 3.54
N ILE A 142 1.22 -23.21 4.80
CA ILE A 142 2.11 -24.30 5.22
C ILE A 142 1.49 -25.64 4.90
N ASP A 143 0.24 -25.86 5.31
CA ASP A 143 -0.47 -27.12 5.05
C ASP A 143 -0.62 -27.44 3.55
N ALA A 144 -0.83 -26.41 2.73
CA ALA A 144 -0.98 -26.57 1.29
C ALA A 144 0.35 -26.88 0.56
N LEU A 145 1.48 -26.40 1.10
CA LEU A 145 2.77 -26.45 0.39
C LEU A 145 3.78 -27.43 1.02
N LYS A 146 3.48 -28.03 2.17
CA LYS A 146 4.42 -28.88 2.92
C LYS A 146 4.91 -30.11 2.15
N ASP A 147 4.06 -30.69 1.31
CA ASP A 147 4.35 -31.90 0.54
C ASP A 147 4.69 -31.60 -0.93
N GLU A 148 4.72 -30.32 -1.31
CA GLU A 148 5.00 -29.89 -2.68
C GLU A 148 6.52 -29.80 -2.94
N LYS A 149 6.90 -30.00 -4.20
CA LYS A 149 8.30 -29.91 -4.66
C LYS A 149 8.74 -28.45 -4.89
N VAL A 150 8.50 -27.60 -3.92
CA VAL A 150 8.84 -26.18 -3.94
C VAL A 150 9.57 -25.79 -2.65
N ASP A 151 10.40 -24.79 -2.72
CA ASP A 151 10.95 -24.11 -1.54
C ASP A 151 10.03 -22.91 -1.20
N VAL A 152 9.78 -22.70 0.09
CA VAL A 152 8.87 -21.63 0.54
C VAL A 152 9.59 -20.72 1.53
N ILE A 153 9.50 -19.41 1.28
CA ILE A 153 9.92 -18.37 2.24
C ILE A 153 8.68 -17.58 2.64
N ILE A 154 8.42 -17.51 3.94
CA ILE A 154 7.33 -16.73 4.54
C ILE A 154 7.94 -15.57 5.32
N SER A 155 7.50 -14.33 5.04
CA SER A 155 7.78 -13.15 5.86
C SER A 155 6.51 -12.74 6.58
N CYS A 156 6.46 -12.99 7.90
CA CYS A 156 5.22 -12.87 8.69
C CYS A 156 5.12 -11.59 9.54
N GLY A 157 6.17 -10.74 9.52
CA GLY A 157 6.24 -9.56 10.39
C GLY A 157 6.62 -9.90 11.84
N ASN A 158 6.84 -8.84 12.63
CA ASN A 158 7.26 -9.01 14.04
C ASN A 158 6.09 -9.23 15.02
N ALA A 159 4.85 -9.03 14.57
CA ALA A 159 3.68 -9.19 15.44
C ALA A 159 3.31 -10.66 15.65
N LEU A 160 3.63 -11.52 14.70
CA LEU A 160 3.35 -12.95 14.79
C LEU A 160 4.42 -13.66 15.61
N ASP A 161 3.98 -14.38 16.64
CA ASP A 161 4.81 -15.37 17.32
C ASP A 161 4.94 -16.62 16.42
N ILE A 162 6.12 -16.84 15.86
CA ILE A 162 6.38 -17.97 14.95
C ILE A 162 6.19 -19.32 15.65
N SER A 163 6.30 -19.37 16.99
CA SER A 163 6.12 -20.60 17.75
C SER A 163 4.67 -21.14 17.71
N VAL A 164 3.69 -20.30 17.36
CA VAL A 164 2.29 -20.74 17.18
C VAL A 164 2.09 -21.49 15.87
N LEU A 165 3.02 -21.36 14.93
CA LEU A 165 3.07 -22.20 13.73
C LEU A 165 3.65 -23.56 14.14
N ARG A 166 3.00 -24.62 13.72
CA ARG A 166 3.43 -25.99 14.01
C ARG A 166 4.85 -26.28 13.53
N GLU A 167 5.36 -27.45 13.82
CA GLU A 167 6.65 -27.92 13.28
C GLU A 167 6.73 -27.67 11.76
N LEU A 168 7.76 -26.89 11.37
CA LEU A 168 7.88 -26.46 9.97
C LEU A 168 8.52 -27.58 9.14
N PRO A 169 7.96 -27.92 7.98
CA PRO A 169 8.58 -28.82 7.02
C PRO A 169 9.93 -28.28 6.51
N GLU A 170 10.82 -29.16 6.08
CA GLU A 170 12.17 -28.78 5.62
C GLU A 170 12.18 -27.80 4.45
N ASN A 171 11.16 -27.86 3.59
CA ASN A 171 11.03 -26.99 2.43
C ASN A 171 10.44 -25.60 2.77
N ILE A 172 10.02 -25.35 4.01
CA ILE A 172 9.37 -24.09 4.42
C ILE A 172 10.19 -23.37 5.49
N LYS A 173 10.54 -22.11 5.21
CA LYS A 173 11.25 -21.24 6.14
C LYS A 173 10.40 -20.01 6.46
N VAL A 174 10.24 -19.71 7.74
CA VAL A 174 9.47 -18.57 8.23
C VAL A 174 10.40 -17.56 8.92
N TYR A 175 10.26 -16.30 8.55
CA TYR A 175 11.05 -15.20 9.10
C TYR A 175 10.16 -14.04 9.50
N PRO A 176 10.49 -13.30 10.56
CA PRO A 176 9.82 -12.04 10.86
C PRO A 176 10.03 -11.02 9.73
N TYR A 177 11.24 -11.00 9.16
CA TYR A 177 11.62 -10.07 8.10
C TYR A 177 12.62 -10.71 7.14
N VAL A 178 12.50 -10.36 5.85
CA VAL A 178 13.48 -10.70 4.80
C VAL A 178 13.75 -9.47 3.94
N ASP A 179 14.88 -9.44 3.25
CA ASP A 179 15.05 -8.51 2.15
C ASP A 179 14.11 -8.91 1.00
N GLN A 180 12.96 -8.21 0.95
CA GLN A 180 11.88 -8.53 0.02
C GLN A 180 12.33 -8.44 -1.44
N LEU A 181 13.19 -7.47 -1.79
CA LEU A 181 13.67 -7.32 -3.16
C LEU A 181 14.57 -8.46 -3.56
N ASP A 182 15.45 -8.90 -2.65
CA ASP A 182 16.30 -10.06 -2.89
C ASP A 182 15.47 -11.33 -3.07
N VAL A 183 14.50 -11.57 -2.18
CA VAL A 183 13.63 -12.77 -2.28
C VAL A 183 12.78 -12.72 -3.54
N LEU A 184 12.13 -11.59 -3.85
CA LEU A 184 11.31 -11.44 -5.05
C LEU A 184 12.10 -11.62 -6.34
N SER A 185 13.37 -11.18 -6.36
CA SER A 185 14.23 -11.37 -7.55
C SER A 185 14.46 -12.84 -7.88
N ARG A 186 14.26 -13.72 -6.90
CA ARG A 186 14.49 -15.17 -6.99
C ARG A 186 13.20 -15.99 -6.93
N ALA A 187 12.08 -15.39 -6.58
CA ALA A 187 10.81 -16.09 -6.44
C ALA A 187 10.20 -16.40 -7.81
N ASP A 188 9.64 -17.61 -7.94
CA ASP A 188 8.88 -18.03 -9.11
C ASP A 188 7.39 -17.71 -8.93
N ALA A 189 6.93 -17.59 -7.68
CA ALA A 189 5.57 -17.16 -7.34
C ALA A 189 5.56 -16.31 -6.06
N PHE A 190 4.64 -15.36 -5.97
CA PHE A 190 4.41 -14.51 -4.80
C PHE A 190 2.95 -14.58 -4.37
N ILE A 191 2.71 -14.90 -3.10
CA ILE A 191 1.39 -14.96 -2.46
C ILE A 191 1.31 -13.81 -1.44
N THR A 192 0.32 -12.94 -1.60
CA THR A 192 0.09 -11.78 -0.74
C THR A 192 -1.40 -11.54 -0.49
#